data_a35270237c690754ea4e607f30b7c99b
#
_entry.id   a35270237c690754ea4e607f30b7c99b
#
_cell.length_a   1.000
_cell.length_b   1.000
_cell.length_c   1.000
_cell.angle_alpha   90.00
_cell.angle_beta   90.00
_cell.angle_gamma   90.00
#
_symmetry.space_group_name_H-M   'P 1'
#
loop_
_entity.id
_entity.type
_entity.pdbx_description
1 polymer ?
#
loop_
_entity_poly.entity_id
_entity_poly.type
_entity_poly.pdbx_seq_one_letter_code
_entity_poly.pdbx_strand_id
1 'polypeptide(L)'
;MPDYRSRTSTHGRNMAGARALWRATGMKDDDFHKPIVAIANSFTQFVPGHVHLKDLGQLVAREVERVGGVAKEFNTIAVDDGIAMGHDGMLYSLPSRELIADAVEYMVNAHCADALVCISNCDKITPGMLMAALRLNIPTVFISGGPMEAGKTRLADHKLDLIDAMVMAADPNASDEQVAAVERSACPTCGSCSGMFTANSMNCLTEALGLSLPGNGTVLATHADREALFKRAGVTAVELCHRWYGAGDERALPRGIATMAAFENAMTLDIAMGGSTNTILHLLAAAQEAEVPFGMRDIDRLSKRVPQLCKVAPNTQKYHIEDVHRAGGIMAILGELARGGLLDTSVPTVHAKTLGAAIEKWDVTLADDEAVHTFFKAGPAGIPTQVAFSQATRWPSLDTDRAEGCIRDMEHAFSKEGGLAVLHGNIAVDGCVVKTAGVDESIHVFEGNARVYESQDAAVKGILGDEVQAGDVVVIRYEGPKGGPGMQEMLYPTSYLKSKGLGKQCALLTDGRFSGGTSGLSIGHASPEAAAGGAIGLVRDGDRIRIDIPARTIDLLVSDAELATRRAEQDAKGWKPEHARPRKVSTALKAYALLATSADKGAVRDKALLDGV
;
A
#
# COMPACT_ATOMS: atom_id res chain seq x y z
N MET A 1 15.26 7.48 -36.59
CA MET A 1 15.22 6.47 -35.50
C MET A 1 14.86 7.22 -34.23
N PRO A 2 14.06 6.65 -33.35
CA PRO A 2 13.73 7.28 -32.08
C PRO A 2 14.98 7.61 -31.27
N ASP A 3 14.96 8.71 -30.53
CA ASP A 3 16.09 9.15 -29.73
C ASP A 3 16.05 8.51 -28.34
N TYR A 4 16.31 7.18 -28.29
CA TYR A 4 16.31 6.40 -27.06
C TYR A 4 17.42 6.86 -26.10
N ARG A 5 17.16 6.88 -24.78
CA ARG A 5 18.16 7.18 -23.73
C ARG A 5 19.38 6.23 -23.82
N SER A 6 19.09 4.97 -24.12
CA SER A 6 20.11 3.92 -24.25
C SER A 6 21.16 4.22 -25.32
N ARG A 7 20.90 5.13 -26.26
CA ARG A 7 21.89 5.58 -27.25
C ARG A 7 23.14 6.16 -26.59
N THR A 8 23.05 6.69 -25.39
CA THR A 8 24.19 7.15 -24.59
C THR A 8 25.27 6.07 -24.46
N SER A 9 24.89 4.80 -24.31
CA SER A 9 25.84 3.67 -24.15
C SER A 9 25.92 2.74 -25.37
N THR A 10 24.95 2.84 -26.30
CA THR A 10 24.84 1.94 -27.44
C THR A 10 25.37 2.55 -28.75
N HIS A 11 25.54 3.88 -28.83
CA HIS A 11 25.92 4.56 -30.06
C HIS A 11 27.24 5.38 -29.90
N GLY A 12 27.84 5.72 -31.04
CA GLY A 12 29.08 6.51 -31.10
C GLY A 12 30.35 5.67 -30.93
N ARG A 13 31.45 6.12 -31.58
CA ARG A 13 32.74 5.39 -31.60
C ARG A 13 33.35 5.30 -30.19
N ASN A 14 33.23 6.33 -29.38
CA ASN A 14 33.71 6.41 -28.00
C ASN A 14 33.02 5.41 -27.06
N MET A 15 31.82 4.88 -27.41
CA MET A 15 31.07 3.89 -26.62
C MET A 15 31.38 2.44 -27.04
N ALA A 16 32.48 2.20 -27.76
CA ALA A 16 32.89 0.85 -28.14
C ALA A 16 33.10 -0.07 -26.93
N GLY A 17 33.67 0.45 -25.83
CA GLY A 17 33.84 -0.29 -24.57
C GLY A 17 32.51 -0.67 -23.93
N ALA A 18 31.56 0.25 -23.85
CA ALA A 18 30.20 -0.04 -23.34
C ALA A 18 29.51 -1.10 -24.19
N ARG A 19 29.58 -0.99 -25.54
CA ARG A 19 29.01 -2.02 -26.43
C ARG A 19 29.68 -3.38 -26.29
N ALA A 20 30.97 -3.43 -26.02
CA ALA A 20 31.66 -4.70 -25.76
C ALA A 20 31.09 -5.39 -24.50
N LEU A 21 30.83 -4.62 -23.44
CA LEU A 21 30.19 -5.12 -22.22
C LEU A 21 28.73 -5.52 -22.47
N TRP A 22 27.96 -4.73 -23.21
CA TRP A 22 26.59 -5.10 -23.62
C TRP A 22 26.56 -6.42 -24.41
N ARG A 23 27.55 -6.65 -25.30
CA ARG A 23 27.69 -7.94 -25.99
C ARG A 23 27.97 -9.09 -25.04
N ALA A 24 28.80 -8.87 -24.02
CA ALA A 24 29.04 -9.87 -22.98
C ALA A 24 27.79 -10.22 -22.16
N THR A 25 26.78 -9.36 -22.15
CA THR A 25 25.44 -9.64 -21.58
C THR A 25 24.46 -10.25 -22.59
N GLY A 26 24.93 -10.64 -23.79
CA GLY A 26 24.14 -11.32 -24.81
C GLY A 26 23.56 -10.44 -25.93
N MET A 27 23.77 -9.11 -25.93
CA MET A 27 23.27 -8.24 -27.00
C MET A 27 24.02 -8.48 -28.31
N LYS A 28 23.26 -8.47 -29.42
CA LYS A 28 23.74 -8.63 -30.81
C LYS A 28 23.74 -7.29 -31.54
N ASP A 29 24.25 -7.26 -32.77
CA ASP A 29 24.36 -6.03 -33.57
C ASP A 29 23.00 -5.32 -33.75
N ASP A 30 21.95 -6.08 -34.07
CA ASP A 30 20.61 -5.56 -34.30
C ASP A 30 19.94 -5.01 -33.03
N ASP A 31 20.42 -5.42 -31.84
CA ASP A 31 19.82 -5.01 -30.56
C ASP A 31 20.18 -3.56 -30.18
N PHE A 32 21.29 -3.04 -30.70
CA PHE A 32 21.73 -1.66 -30.40
C PHE A 32 20.80 -0.57 -30.97
N HIS A 33 19.84 -0.95 -31.80
CA HIS A 33 18.85 -0.04 -32.38
C HIS A 33 17.45 -0.16 -31.74
N LYS A 34 17.28 -1.07 -30.78
CA LYS A 34 16.03 -1.35 -30.07
C LYS A 34 15.99 -0.62 -28.72
N PRO A 35 14.81 -0.36 -28.16
CA PRO A 35 14.71 0.17 -26.80
C PRO A 35 15.15 -0.89 -25.78
N ILE A 36 15.91 -0.46 -24.77
CA ILE A 36 16.27 -1.28 -23.61
C ILE A 36 15.19 -1.13 -22.55
N VAL A 37 14.49 -2.21 -22.25
CA VAL A 37 13.45 -2.29 -21.20
C VAL A 37 14.07 -2.92 -19.95
N ALA A 38 14.19 -2.14 -18.89
CA ALA A 38 14.57 -2.64 -17.58
C ALA A 38 13.39 -3.38 -16.93
N ILE A 39 13.65 -4.53 -16.33
CA ILE A 39 12.68 -5.29 -15.56
C ILE A 39 13.16 -5.31 -14.12
N ALA A 40 12.52 -4.50 -13.26
CA ALA A 40 12.78 -4.50 -11.83
C ALA A 40 11.93 -5.60 -11.19
N ASN A 41 12.56 -6.71 -10.83
CA ASN A 41 11.92 -7.83 -10.13
C ASN A 41 12.22 -7.73 -8.62
N SER A 42 11.27 -8.12 -7.80
CA SER A 42 11.40 -8.14 -6.33
C SER A 42 11.37 -9.55 -5.74
N PHE A 43 11.78 -10.54 -6.51
CA PHE A 43 11.88 -11.92 -6.03
C PHE A 43 12.69 -12.04 -4.74
N THR A 44 12.16 -12.78 -3.78
CA THR A 44 12.88 -13.24 -2.60
C THR A 44 12.20 -14.48 -2.02
N GLN A 45 12.94 -15.31 -1.30
CA GLN A 45 12.40 -16.47 -0.57
C GLN A 45 11.85 -16.10 0.82
N PHE A 46 12.04 -14.87 1.27
CA PHE A 46 11.59 -14.41 2.60
C PHE A 46 10.13 -13.93 2.63
N VAL A 47 9.49 -13.72 1.47
CA VAL A 47 8.19 -13.05 1.40
C VAL A 47 7.20 -13.92 0.64
N PRO A 48 6.08 -14.37 1.24
CA PRO A 48 5.07 -15.21 0.56
C PRO A 48 4.56 -14.61 -0.74
N GLY A 49 4.42 -13.29 -0.79
CA GLY A 49 4.03 -12.54 -1.99
C GLY A 49 5.07 -12.52 -3.10
N HIS A 50 6.31 -12.96 -2.85
CA HIS A 50 7.44 -12.82 -3.77
C HIS A 50 8.15 -14.12 -4.10
N VAL A 51 7.91 -15.23 -3.36
CA VAL A 51 8.61 -16.52 -3.57
C VAL A 51 8.42 -17.07 -4.99
N HIS A 52 7.31 -16.77 -5.64
CA HIS A 52 6.94 -17.26 -6.97
C HIS A 52 7.42 -16.33 -8.10
N LEU A 53 8.03 -15.18 -7.81
CA LEU A 53 8.41 -14.18 -8.82
C LEU A 53 9.73 -14.53 -9.55
N LYS A 54 10.47 -15.55 -9.11
CA LYS A 54 11.82 -15.88 -9.56
C LYS A 54 11.99 -15.86 -11.10
N ASP A 55 11.10 -16.55 -11.80
CA ASP A 55 11.21 -16.72 -13.25
C ASP A 55 10.22 -15.82 -14.03
N LEU A 56 9.44 -15.00 -13.34
CA LEU A 56 8.41 -14.18 -13.98
C LEU A 56 9.00 -12.97 -14.71
N GLY A 57 10.16 -12.48 -14.29
CA GLY A 57 10.92 -11.48 -15.05
C GLY A 57 11.36 -12.01 -16.42
N GLN A 58 11.74 -13.27 -16.50
CA GLN A 58 12.10 -13.91 -17.77
C GLN A 58 10.88 -14.17 -18.67
N LEU A 59 9.68 -14.35 -18.09
CA LEU A 59 8.43 -14.40 -18.86
C LEU A 59 8.16 -13.04 -19.52
N VAL A 60 8.29 -11.94 -18.79
CA VAL A 60 8.17 -10.57 -19.32
C VAL A 60 9.26 -10.31 -20.38
N ALA A 61 10.50 -10.72 -20.11
CA ALA A 61 11.64 -10.53 -21.02
C ALA A 61 11.39 -11.13 -22.40
N ARG A 62 10.89 -12.37 -22.46
CA ARG A 62 10.54 -13.03 -23.74
C ARG A 62 9.51 -12.25 -24.55
N GLU A 63 8.54 -11.62 -23.87
CA GLU A 63 7.51 -10.82 -24.57
C GLU A 63 8.06 -9.46 -25.06
N VAL A 64 8.92 -8.81 -24.26
CA VAL A 64 9.65 -7.62 -24.68
C VAL A 64 10.47 -7.91 -25.95
N GLU A 65 11.23 -9.00 -25.95
CA GLU A 65 12.07 -9.39 -27.09
C GLU A 65 11.23 -9.75 -28.31
N ARG A 66 10.11 -10.46 -28.13
CA ARG A 66 9.18 -10.85 -29.20
C ARG A 66 8.63 -9.65 -29.96
N VAL A 67 8.42 -8.53 -29.27
CA VAL A 67 7.87 -7.29 -29.88
C VAL A 67 8.95 -6.25 -30.22
N GLY A 68 10.23 -6.65 -30.21
CA GLY A 68 11.33 -5.84 -30.72
C GLY A 68 12.04 -4.95 -29.71
N GLY A 69 11.89 -5.19 -28.41
CA GLY A 69 12.70 -4.59 -27.38
C GLY A 69 13.92 -5.44 -26.99
N VAL A 70 14.75 -4.92 -26.11
CA VAL A 70 15.84 -5.64 -25.41
C VAL A 70 15.52 -5.64 -23.94
N ALA A 71 15.32 -6.82 -23.34
CA ALA A 71 15.04 -6.92 -21.91
C ALA A 71 16.31 -7.05 -21.07
N LYS A 72 16.35 -6.34 -19.95
CA LYS A 72 17.41 -6.45 -18.93
C LYS A 72 16.78 -6.51 -17.55
N GLU A 73 16.82 -7.68 -16.93
CA GLU A 73 16.27 -7.90 -15.58
C GLU A 73 17.31 -7.62 -14.50
N PHE A 74 16.85 -7.06 -13.40
CA PHE A 74 17.58 -6.94 -12.15
C PHE A 74 16.63 -7.10 -10.96
N ASN A 75 17.19 -7.41 -9.78
CA ASN A 75 16.40 -7.57 -8.56
C ASN A 75 16.60 -6.41 -7.59
N THR A 76 15.51 -6.04 -6.89
CA THR A 76 15.55 -5.25 -5.66
C THR A 76 15.15 -6.12 -4.47
N ILE A 77 15.26 -5.56 -3.27
CA ILE A 77 14.87 -6.23 -2.02
C ILE A 77 13.36 -6.22 -1.83
N ALA A 78 12.88 -7.12 -0.98
CA ALA A 78 11.53 -7.09 -0.41
C ALA A 78 11.61 -7.48 1.07
N VAL A 79 10.93 -6.71 1.94
CA VAL A 79 10.76 -7.00 3.37
C VAL A 79 9.31 -7.40 3.59
N ASP A 80 9.08 -8.47 4.36
CA ASP A 80 7.73 -8.91 4.70
C ASP A 80 7.25 -8.24 5.98
N ASP A 81 6.18 -7.47 5.90
CA ASP A 81 5.60 -6.78 7.03
C ASP A 81 4.95 -7.76 8.02
N GLY A 82 4.33 -8.83 7.52
CA GLY A 82 3.68 -9.84 8.36
C GLY A 82 4.68 -10.62 9.23
N ILE A 83 5.79 -11.07 8.62
CA ILE A 83 6.86 -11.79 9.33
C ILE A 83 7.61 -10.85 10.28
N ALA A 84 7.76 -9.57 9.93
CA ALA A 84 8.42 -8.56 10.76
C ALA A 84 7.53 -8.00 11.87
N MET A 85 6.22 -8.28 11.87
CA MET A 85 5.26 -7.72 12.81
C MET A 85 5.55 -8.15 14.25
N GLY A 86 5.52 -7.17 15.16
CA GLY A 86 5.65 -7.44 16.61
C GLY A 86 7.08 -7.56 17.14
N HIS A 87 8.09 -7.29 16.32
CA HIS A 87 9.48 -7.23 16.75
C HIS A 87 10.28 -6.16 15.99
N ASP A 88 11.53 -5.90 16.38
CA ASP A 88 12.38 -4.85 15.81
C ASP A 88 12.63 -4.95 14.29
N GLY A 89 12.36 -6.10 13.67
CA GLY A 89 12.37 -6.26 12.20
C GLY A 89 11.41 -5.30 11.49
N MET A 90 10.31 -4.96 12.14
CA MET A 90 9.30 -4.04 11.57
C MET A 90 9.80 -2.62 11.36
N LEU A 91 10.85 -2.20 12.06
CA LEU A 91 11.52 -0.91 11.86
C LEU A 91 12.13 -0.77 10.45
N TYR A 92 12.46 -1.89 9.80
CA TYR A 92 13.07 -1.90 8.46
C TYR A 92 12.04 -1.86 7.32
N SER A 93 10.77 -2.11 7.61
CA SER A 93 9.72 -2.20 6.59
C SER A 93 9.58 -0.87 5.81
N LEU A 94 9.13 0.21 6.45
CA LEU A 94 8.93 1.49 5.75
C LEU A 94 10.22 2.08 5.16
N PRO A 95 11.38 2.06 5.83
CA PRO A 95 12.63 2.51 5.24
C PRO A 95 13.03 1.75 3.97
N SER A 96 12.65 0.48 3.82
CA SER A 96 12.93 -0.29 2.61
C SER A 96 12.28 0.32 1.36
N ARG A 97 11.17 1.05 1.49
CA ARG A 97 10.52 1.77 0.39
C ARG A 97 11.47 2.77 -0.29
N GLU A 98 12.19 3.57 0.51
CA GLU A 98 13.18 4.52 0.00
C GLU A 98 14.36 3.80 -0.67
N LEU A 99 14.85 2.73 -0.04
CA LEU A 99 15.95 1.95 -0.58
C LEU A 99 15.58 1.26 -1.90
N ILE A 100 14.36 0.76 -2.04
CA ILE A 100 13.84 0.18 -3.28
C ILE A 100 13.78 1.25 -4.37
N ALA A 101 13.25 2.44 -4.05
CA ALA A 101 13.19 3.56 -4.99
C ALA A 101 14.59 3.94 -5.49
N ASP A 102 15.55 4.10 -4.59
CA ASP A 102 16.93 4.39 -4.94
C ASP A 102 17.56 3.28 -5.78
N ALA A 103 17.39 2.00 -5.39
CA ALA A 103 17.98 0.87 -6.12
C ALA A 103 17.51 0.81 -7.57
N VAL A 104 16.20 1.02 -7.81
CA VAL A 104 15.63 1.04 -9.17
C VAL A 104 16.15 2.26 -9.95
N GLU A 105 16.18 3.43 -9.33
CA GLU A 105 16.70 4.65 -9.94
C GLU A 105 18.18 4.50 -10.34
N TYR A 106 19.04 3.96 -9.46
CA TYR A 106 20.45 3.70 -9.75
C TYR A 106 20.63 2.78 -10.95
N MET A 107 19.93 1.65 -10.99
CA MET A 107 20.05 0.68 -12.07
C MET A 107 19.61 1.26 -13.41
N VAL A 108 18.48 1.94 -13.43
CA VAL A 108 17.90 2.49 -14.67
C VAL A 108 18.71 3.67 -15.20
N ASN A 109 19.13 4.58 -14.33
CA ASN A 109 19.92 5.76 -14.74
C ASN A 109 21.35 5.39 -15.14
N ALA A 110 22.03 4.54 -14.37
CA ALA A 110 23.40 4.14 -14.68
C ALA A 110 23.51 3.41 -16.04
N HIS A 111 22.49 2.66 -16.43
CA HIS A 111 22.45 1.89 -17.67
C HIS A 111 21.63 2.55 -18.77
N CYS A 112 21.05 3.72 -18.51
CA CYS A 112 20.25 4.51 -19.46
C CYS A 112 19.11 3.68 -20.12
N ALA A 113 18.39 2.87 -19.35
CA ALA A 113 17.26 2.11 -19.88
C ALA A 113 16.13 3.03 -20.36
N ASP A 114 15.42 2.62 -21.40
CA ASP A 114 14.40 3.42 -22.09
C ASP A 114 13.00 3.26 -21.48
N ALA A 115 12.73 2.11 -20.88
CA ALA A 115 11.48 1.82 -20.20
C ALA A 115 11.70 0.91 -19.00
N LEU A 116 10.66 0.80 -18.17
CA LEU A 116 10.68 0.04 -16.92
C LEU A 116 9.43 -0.85 -16.82
N VAL A 117 9.61 -2.11 -16.47
CA VAL A 117 8.54 -2.98 -15.96
C VAL A 117 8.81 -3.24 -14.49
N CYS A 118 7.84 -2.91 -13.63
CA CYS A 118 7.93 -3.11 -12.19
C CYS A 118 7.17 -4.39 -11.81
N ILE A 119 7.89 -5.44 -11.39
CA ILE A 119 7.30 -6.67 -10.84
C ILE A 119 7.35 -6.56 -9.31
N SER A 120 6.22 -6.18 -8.71
CA SER A 120 6.08 -5.95 -7.28
C SER A 120 4.93 -6.78 -6.70
N ASN A 121 4.75 -6.80 -5.39
CA ASN A 121 3.54 -7.40 -4.81
C ASN A 121 3.23 -6.88 -3.40
N CYS A 122 4.18 -6.85 -2.47
CA CYS A 122 3.94 -6.53 -1.07
C CYS A 122 4.07 -5.04 -0.74
N ASP A 123 3.77 -4.72 0.50
CA ASP A 123 3.42 -3.43 1.09
C ASP A 123 4.32 -2.26 0.70
N LYS A 124 5.63 -2.41 0.79
CA LYS A 124 6.59 -1.30 0.58
C LYS A 124 7.24 -1.36 -0.78
N ILE A 125 7.13 -2.50 -1.45
CA ILE A 125 7.78 -2.74 -2.74
C ILE A 125 7.03 -2.01 -3.85
N THR A 126 5.72 -2.16 -3.92
CA THR A 126 4.88 -1.47 -4.92
C THR A 126 5.04 0.06 -4.79
N PRO A 127 4.90 0.70 -3.61
CA PRO A 127 5.12 2.14 -3.51
C PRO A 127 6.58 2.56 -3.71
N GLY A 128 7.58 1.75 -3.33
CA GLY A 128 8.98 2.05 -3.60
C GLY A 128 9.29 2.09 -5.10
N MET A 129 8.80 1.11 -5.86
CA MET A 129 8.90 1.11 -7.32
C MET A 129 8.10 2.24 -7.96
N LEU A 130 6.92 2.61 -7.40
CA LEU A 130 6.12 3.74 -7.86
C LEU A 130 6.87 5.07 -7.71
N MET A 131 7.53 5.29 -6.58
CA MET A 131 8.39 6.45 -6.37
C MET A 131 9.51 6.49 -7.41
N ALA A 132 10.19 5.37 -7.67
CA ALA A 132 11.23 5.29 -8.69
C ALA A 132 10.70 5.61 -10.10
N ALA A 133 9.56 5.04 -10.48
CA ALA A 133 8.93 5.27 -11.78
C ALA A 133 8.61 6.77 -11.99
N LEU A 134 8.11 7.44 -10.95
CA LEU A 134 7.78 8.86 -10.99
C LEU A 134 9.03 9.76 -11.01
N ARG A 135 10.11 9.38 -10.30
CA ARG A 135 11.41 10.08 -10.39
C ARG A 135 12.03 9.97 -11.78
N LEU A 136 12.07 8.76 -12.32
CA LEU A 136 12.67 8.45 -13.61
C LEU A 136 11.89 9.05 -14.78
N ASN A 137 10.58 9.06 -14.67
CA ASN A 137 9.63 9.54 -15.67
C ASN A 137 9.91 9.02 -17.09
N ILE A 138 10.15 7.71 -17.18
CA ILE A 138 10.26 6.96 -18.45
C ILE A 138 9.07 6.01 -18.61
N PRO A 139 8.73 5.56 -19.83
CA PRO A 139 7.65 4.60 -20.04
C PRO A 139 7.69 3.45 -19.03
N THR A 140 6.63 3.26 -18.24
CA THR A 140 6.62 2.29 -17.14
C THR A 140 5.29 1.56 -17.05
N VAL A 141 5.34 0.25 -16.75
CA VAL A 141 4.19 -0.60 -16.49
C VAL A 141 4.39 -1.36 -15.18
N PHE A 142 3.35 -1.41 -14.36
CA PHE A 142 3.32 -2.23 -13.14
C PHE A 142 2.61 -3.55 -13.40
N ILE A 143 3.17 -4.61 -12.84
CA ILE A 143 2.58 -5.94 -12.76
C ILE A 143 2.84 -6.54 -11.38
N SER A 144 1.78 -6.86 -10.63
CA SER A 144 1.91 -7.49 -9.32
C SER A 144 2.00 -9.01 -9.41
N GLY A 145 2.61 -9.63 -8.41
CA GLY A 145 2.62 -11.09 -8.24
C GLY A 145 1.24 -11.68 -7.97
N GLY A 146 0.28 -10.86 -7.55
CA GLY A 146 -1.09 -11.23 -7.24
C GLY A 146 -1.34 -11.63 -5.78
N PRO A 147 -2.60 -11.58 -5.34
CA PRO A 147 -3.02 -12.00 -4.01
C PRO A 147 -3.00 -13.52 -3.85
N MET A 148 -2.82 -13.99 -2.60
CA MET A 148 -3.03 -15.38 -2.24
C MET A 148 -4.52 -15.73 -2.14
N GLU A 149 -4.83 -17.01 -2.18
CA GLU A 149 -6.16 -17.53 -1.87
C GLU A 149 -6.45 -17.36 -0.37
N ALA A 150 -7.71 -17.13 0.01
CA ALA A 150 -8.12 -17.11 1.40
C ALA A 150 -8.04 -18.50 2.02
N GLY A 151 -7.63 -18.57 3.29
CA GLY A 151 -7.48 -19.82 4.03
C GLY A 151 -8.81 -20.49 4.34
N LYS A 152 -8.78 -21.81 4.56
CA LYS A 152 -9.94 -22.61 4.97
C LYS A 152 -9.52 -23.68 5.97
N THR A 153 -10.33 -23.87 7.01
CA THR A 153 -10.15 -24.94 7.99
C THR A 153 -11.50 -25.55 8.37
N ARG A 154 -11.47 -26.75 8.95
CA ARG A 154 -12.67 -27.37 9.52
C ARG A 154 -13.07 -26.79 10.89
N LEU A 155 -12.19 -25.96 11.48
CA LEU A 155 -12.41 -25.35 12.79
C LEU A 155 -13.21 -24.04 12.70
N ALA A 156 -13.39 -23.49 11.50
CA ALA A 156 -14.14 -22.26 11.25
C ALA A 156 -15.06 -22.43 10.04
N ASP A 157 -16.23 -21.82 10.09
CA ASP A 157 -17.22 -21.78 9.01
C ASP A 157 -17.02 -20.60 8.03
N HIS A 158 -16.00 -19.78 8.30
CA HIS A 158 -15.59 -18.64 7.46
C HIS A 158 -14.19 -18.86 6.88
N LYS A 159 -13.83 -18.04 5.88
CA LYS A 159 -12.49 -18.00 5.32
C LYS A 159 -11.52 -17.36 6.32
N LEU A 160 -10.26 -17.77 6.27
CA LEU A 160 -9.20 -17.32 7.17
C LEU A 160 -8.18 -16.43 6.46
N ASP A 161 -7.54 -15.57 7.24
CA ASP A 161 -6.35 -14.82 6.86
C ASP A 161 -5.31 -14.76 8.00
N LEU A 162 -4.25 -14.00 7.82
CA LEU A 162 -3.19 -13.79 8.82
C LEU A 162 -3.75 -13.33 10.18
N ILE A 163 -4.77 -12.46 10.18
CA ILE A 163 -5.33 -11.90 11.41
C ILE A 163 -6.03 -12.97 12.24
N ASP A 164 -6.71 -13.92 11.59
CA ASP A 164 -7.37 -15.02 12.30
C ASP A 164 -6.36 -15.88 13.06
N ALA A 165 -5.18 -16.13 12.46
CA ALA A 165 -4.10 -16.86 13.13
C ALA A 165 -3.58 -16.08 14.36
N MET A 166 -3.40 -14.76 14.23
CA MET A 166 -2.94 -13.90 15.33
C MET A 166 -3.98 -13.81 16.47
N VAL A 167 -5.26 -13.67 16.13
CA VAL A 167 -6.36 -13.61 17.11
C VAL A 167 -6.50 -14.94 17.83
N MET A 168 -6.43 -16.07 17.11
CA MET A 168 -6.47 -17.41 17.70
C MET A 168 -5.31 -17.64 18.68
N ALA A 169 -4.10 -17.21 18.30
CA ALA A 169 -2.92 -17.34 19.17
C ALA A 169 -2.98 -16.47 20.43
N ALA A 170 -3.77 -15.38 20.40
CA ALA A 170 -3.99 -14.49 21.54
C ALA A 170 -5.14 -14.94 22.47
N ASP A 171 -5.94 -15.93 22.07
CA ASP A 171 -7.05 -16.45 22.88
C ASP A 171 -6.52 -17.44 23.95
N PRO A 172 -6.61 -17.10 25.24
CA PRO A 172 -6.12 -17.98 26.32
C PRO A 172 -6.90 -19.30 26.44
N ASN A 173 -8.07 -19.42 25.78
CA ASN A 173 -8.89 -20.63 25.80
C ASN A 173 -8.61 -21.55 24.60
N ALA A 174 -7.85 -21.08 23.59
CA ALA A 174 -7.48 -21.90 22.44
C ALA A 174 -6.38 -22.90 22.82
N SER A 175 -6.53 -24.15 22.38
CA SER A 175 -5.46 -25.14 22.55
C SER A 175 -4.36 -24.95 21.50
N ASP A 176 -3.14 -25.44 21.80
CA ASP A 176 -2.02 -25.41 20.87
C ASP A 176 -2.34 -26.12 19.54
N GLU A 177 -3.18 -27.18 19.56
CA GLU A 177 -3.63 -27.89 18.37
C GLU A 177 -4.56 -27.02 17.50
N GLN A 178 -5.45 -26.23 18.13
CA GLN A 178 -6.33 -25.30 17.43
C GLN A 178 -5.51 -24.17 16.79
N VAL A 179 -4.58 -23.57 17.53
CA VAL A 179 -3.65 -22.55 17.01
C VAL A 179 -2.88 -23.10 15.82
N ALA A 180 -2.25 -24.27 15.94
CA ALA A 180 -1.49 -24.91 14.88
C ALA A 180 -2.33 -25.27 13.64
N ALA A 181 -3.62 -25.59 13.81
CA ALA A 181 -4.51 -25.87 12.69
C ALA A 181 -4.88 -24.61 11.90
N VAL A 182 -5.14 -23.50 12.60
CA VAL A 182 -5.40 -22.19 11.96
C VAL A 182 -4.14 -21.67 11.28
N GLU A 183 -2.98 -21.73 11.94
CA GLU A 183 -1.68 -21.33 11.40
C GLU A 183 -1.37 -22.03 10.06
N ARG A 184 -1.58 -23.34 9.96
CA ARG A 184 -1.36 -24.11 8.73
C ARG A 184 -2.35 -23.78 7.60
N SER A 185 -3.46 -23.14 7.93
CA SER A 185 -4.58 -22.93 7.00
C SER A 185 -4.75 -21.48 6.57
N ALA A 186 -4.27 -20.52 7.35
CA ALA A 186 -4.56 -19.10 7.18
C ALA A 186 -3.95 -18.50 5.90
N CYS A 187 -2.74 -18.94 5.52
CA CYS A 187 -2.00 -18.44 4.37
C CYS A 187 -1.61 -19.60 3.43
N PRO A 188 -2.55 -20.16 2.64
CA PRO A 188 -2.34 -21.45 1.97
C PRO A 188 -1.48 -21.38 0.71
N THR A 189 -1.35 -20.23 0.05
CA THR A 189 -0.67 -20.14 -1.25
C THR A 189 0.38 -19.03 -1.28
N CYS A 190 1.20 -19.01 -2.34
CA CYS A 190 1.96 -17.81 -2.68
C CYS A 190 1.01 -16.67 -3.03
N GLY A 191 1.51 -15.44 -2.92
CA GLY A 191 0.74 -14.23 -3.17
C GLY A 191 0.84 -13.24 -2.01
N SER A 192 0.40 -12.02 -2.23
CA SER A 192 0.16 -11.02 -1.18
C SER A 192 -1.03 -11.43 -0.30
N CYS A 193 -1.41 -10.64 0.68
CA CYS A 193 -2.52 -10.97 1.58
C CYS A 193 -3.82 -11.31 0.83
N SER A 194 -4.66 -12.17 1.40
CA SER A 194 -5.96 -12.54 0.82
C SER A 194 -7.06 -11.47 1.00
N GLY A 195 -6.84 -10.48 1.88
CA GLY A 195 -7.75 -9.37 2.14
C GLY A 195 -7.26 -8.03 1.58
N MET A 196 -7.99 -6.95 1.85
CA MET A 196 -7.66 -5.57 1.46
C MET A 196 -6.71 -4.92 2.49
N PHE A 197 -5.54 -5.53 2.67
CA PHE A 197 -4.42 -4.99 3.41
C PHE A 197 -3.59 -4.06 2.50
N THR A 198 -2.50 -3.51 3.02
CA THR A 198 -1.70 -2.50 2.29
C THR A 198 -1.17 -3.01 0.96
N ALA A 199 -0.70 -4.26 0.88
CA ALA A 199 -0.19 -4.87 -0.34
C ALA A 199 -1.22 -4.83 -1.47
N ASN A 200 -2.40 -5.40 -1.24
CA ASN A 200 -3.47 -5.43 -2.23
C ASN A 200 -4.04 -4.04 -2.50
N SER A 201 -4.18 -3.19 -1.48
CA SER A 201 -4.59 -1.79 -1.67
C SER A 201 -3.66 -1.09 -2.67
N MET A 202 -2.34 -1.16 -2.48
CA MET A 202 -1.38 -0.53 -3.40
C MET A 202 -1.42 -1.14 -4.81
N ASN A 203 -1.56 -2.47 -4.94
CA ASN A 203 -1.69 -3.12 -6.24
C ASN A 203 -2.98 -2.70 -6.97
N CYS A 204 -4.09 -2.49 -6.25
CA CYS A 204 -5.34 -1.94 -6.78
C CYS A 204 -5.19 -0.46 -7.16
N LEU A 205 -4.47 0.33 -6.35
CA LEU A 205 -4.26 1.75 -6.62
C LEU A 205 -3.41 1.99 -7.86
N THR A 206 -2.49 1.08 -8.24
CA THR A 206 -1.77 1.20 -9.52
C THR A 206 -2.71 1.06 -10.73
N GLU A 207 -3.84 0.33 -10.61
CA GLU A 207 -4.89 0.29 -11.65
C GLU A 207 -5.61 1.65 -11.75
N ALA A 208 -6.02 2.22 -10.62
CA ALA A 208 -6.71 3.51 -10.58
C ALA A 208 -5.83 4.68 -11.01
N LEU A 209 -4.52 4.63 -10.70
CA LEU A 209 -3.52 5.57 -11.21
C LEU A 209 -3.28 5.43 -12.71
N GLY A 210 -3.76 4.35 -13.34
CA GLY A 210 -3.56 4.10 -14.77
C GLY A 210 -2.20 3.50 -15.14
N LEU A 211 -1.41 3.00 -14.19
CA LEU A 211 -0.04 2.49 -14.39
C LEU A 211 0.04 0.96 -14.48
N SER A 212 -1.06 0.24 -14.28
CA SER A 212 -1.13 -1.23 -14.42
C SER A 212 -2.32 -1.67 -15.28
N LEU A 213 -2.40 -2.97 -15.53
CA LEU A 213 -3.45 -3.58 -16.35
C LEU A 213 -4.66 -3.95 -15.48
N PRO A 214 -5.88 -3.99 -16.02
CA PRO A 214 -7.08 -4.46 -15.32
C PRO A 214 -6.89 -5.87 -14.75
N GLY A 215 -7.29 -6.05 -13.49
CA GLY A 215 -7.11 -7.30 -12.74
C GLY A 215 -5.74 -7.43 -12.05
N ASN A 216 -4.86 -6.45 -12.19
CA ASN A 216 -3.54 -6.46 -11.54
C ASN A 216 -3.63 -6.72 -10.04
N GLY A 217 -4.53 -6.04 -9.33
CA GLY A 217 -4.70 -6.14 -7.88
C GLY A 217 -5.56 -7.34 -7.43
N THR A 218 -6.29 -8.01 -8.33
CA THR A 218 -7.36 -8.93 -7.89
C THR A 218 -7.27 -10.36 -8.41
N VAL A 219 -6.62 -10.63 -9.56
CA VAL A 219 -6.39 -12.01 -10.03
C VAL A 219 -5.42 -12.71 -9.08
N LEU A 220 -5.78 -13.92 -8.63
CA LEU A 220 -4.96 -14.72 -7.72
C LEU A 220 -3.57 -15.05 -8.30
N ALA A 221 -2.55 -15.11 -7.47
CA ALA A 221 -1.19 -15.47 -7.85
C ALA A 221 -1.10 -16.87 -8.47
N THR A 222 -1.93 -17.78 -8.00
CA THR A 222 -1.99 -19.18 -8.46
C THR A 222 -2.75 -19.37 -9.77
N HIS A 223 -3.59 -18.39 -10.18
CA HIS A 223 -4.48 -18.56 -11.33
C HIS A 223 -3.77 -18.32 -12.67
N ALA A 224 -4.02 -19.20 -13.65
CA ALA A 224 -3.41 -19.17 -14.97
C ALA A 224 -3.65 -17.86 -15.75
N ASP A 225 -4.79 -17.19 -15.56
CA ASP A 225 -5.08 -15.92 -16.24
C ASP A 225 -4.08 -14.82 -15.90
N ARG A 226 -3.39 -14.89 -14.74
CA ARG A 226 -2.34 -13.93 -14.39
C ARG A 226 -1.13 -14.00 -15.30
N GLU A 227 -0.82 -15.16 -15.87
CA GLU A 227 0.27 -15.30 -16.85
C GLU A 227 0.08 -14.35 -18.04
N ALA A 228 -1.16 -14.19 -18.51
CA ALA A 228 -1.49 -13.29 -19.61
C ALA A 228 -1.20 -11.82 -19.26
N LEU A 229 -1.41 -11.41 -18.00
CA LEU A 229 -1.07 -10.05 -17.54
C LEU A 229 0.44 -9.79 -17.58
N PHE A 230 1.28 -10.75 -17.15
CA PHE A 230 2.74 -10.64 -17.25
C PHE A 230 3.19 -10.50 -18.70
N LYS A 231 2.65 -11.34 -19.60
CA LYS A 231 2.93 -11.25 -21.05
C LYS A 231 2.53 -9.89 -21.60
N ARG A 232 1.33 -9.41 -21.29
CA ARG A 232 0.83 -8.11 -21.76
C ARG A 232 1.65 -6.94 -21.22
N ALA A 233 2.14 -7.00 -19.97
CA ALA A 233 2.98 -5.95 -19.41
C ALA A 233 4.27 -5.73 -20.22
N GLY A 234 4.93 -6.81 -20.64
CA GLY A 234 6.12 -6.72 -21.51
C GLY A 234 5.83 -6.06 -22.86
N VAL A 235 4.72 -6.44 -23.50
CA VAL A 235 4.27 -5.84 -24.77
C VAL A 235 3.96 -4.36 -24.57
N THR A 236 3.18 -4.02 -23.53
CA THR A 236 2.77 -2.64 -23.25
C THR A 236 3.97 -1.73 -23.00
N ALA A 237 5.02 -2.19 -22.32
CA ALA A 237 6.23 -1.39 -22.08
C ALA A 237 6.90 -0.96 -23.40
N VAL A 238 6.98 -1.84 -24.39
CA VAL A 238 7.53 -1.52 -25.73
C VAL A 238 6.59 -0.60 -26.51
N GLU A 239 5.27 -0.81 -26.43
CA GLU A 239 4.26 0.07 -27.04
C GLU A 239 4.38 1.53 -26.49
N LEU A 240 4.57 1.68 -25.17
CA LEU A 240 4.78 2.99 -24.52
C LEU A 240 6.11 3.63 -24.98
N CYS A 241 7.20 2.85 -25.17
CA CYS A 241 8.43 3.35 -25.76
C CYS A 241 8.19 3.96 -27.14
N HIS A 242 7.45 3.26 -28.01
CA HIS A 242 7.13 3.78 -29.35
C HIS A 242 6.27 5.04 -29.31
N ARG A 243 5.33 5.14 -28.37
CA ARG A 243 4.53 6.35 -28.18
C ARG A 243 5.38 7.53 -27.72
N TRP A 244 6.24 7.34 -26.74
CA TRP A 244 7.09 8.41 -26.22
C TRP A 244 8.22 8.77 -27.20
N TYR A 245 9.14 7.86 -27.47
CA TYR A 245 10.34 8.14 -28.26
C TYR A 245 10.05 8.30 -29.75
N GLY A 246 8.96 7.73 -30.25
CA GLY A 246 8.56 7.82 -31.65
C GLY A 246 7.62 8.98 -31.98
N ALA A 247 6.73 9.33 -31.06
CA ALA A 247 5.67 10.33 -31.30
C ALA A 247 5.66 11.50 -30.29
N GLY A 248 6.49 11.48 -29.24
CA GLY A 248 6.51 12.54 -28.21
C GLY A 248 5.23 12.55 -27.35
N ASP A 249 4.54 11.41 -27.22
CA ASP A 249 3.29 11.34 -26.45
C ASP A 249 3.62 11.28 -24.94
N GLU A 250 3.53 12.39 -24.24
CA GLU A 250 3.78 12.49 -22.79
C GLU A 250 2.83 11.63 -21.97
N ARG A 251 1.66 11.24 -22.50
CA ARG A 251 0.72 10.31 -21.84
C ARG A 251 1.21 8.87 -21.81
N ALA A 252 2.39 8.59 -22.35
CA ALA A 252 3.10 7.33 -22.17
C ALA A 252 4.06 7.34 -20.95
N LEU A 253 4.24 8.50 -20.32
CA LEU A 253 5.13 8.69 -19.17
C LEU A 253 4.37 8.62 -17.84
N PRO A 254 4.97 8.11 -16.76
CA PRO A 254 4.34 8.03 -15.45
C PRO A 254 3.76 9.36 -14.95
N ARG A 255 4.46 10.49 -15.09
CA ARG A 255 3.95 11.80 -14.66
C ARG A 255 2.87 12.35 -15.60
N GLY A 256 2.83 11.93 -16.87
CA GLY A 256 1.76 12.26 -17.80
C GLY A 256 0.48 11.45 -17.53
N ILE A 257 0.58 10.32 -16.85
CA ILE A 257 -0.53 9.46 -16.43
C ILE A 257 -0.96 9.80 -15.00
N ALA A 258 -0.06 9.78 -14.03
CA ALA A 258 -0.30 10.02 -12.61
C ALA A 258 -0.41 11.54 -12.32
N THR A 259 -1.39 12.19 -12.91
CA THR A 259 -1.75 13.60 -12.69
C THR A 259 -2.49 13.81 -11.37
N MET A 260 -2.76 15.05 -10.97
CA MET A 260 -3.59 15.36 -9.79
C MET A 260 -4.93 14.61 -9.82
N ALA A 261 -5.62 14.62 -10.99
CA ALA A 261 -6.88 13.90 -11.16
C ALA A 261 -6.72 12.37 -10.98
N ALA A 262 -5.61 11.79 -11.44
CA ALA A 262 -5.33 10.37 -11.24
C ALA A 262 -5.06 10.03 -9.76
N PHE A 263 -4.36 10.90 -9.01
CA PHE A 263 -4.19 10.76 -7.56
C PHE A 263 -5.53 10.88 -6.82
N GLU A 264 -6.39 11.82 -7.21
CA GLU A 264 -7.75 11.93 -6.66
C GLU A 264 -8.59 10.69 -6.97
N ASN A 265 -8.52 10.14 -8.18
CA ASN A 265 -9.20 8.89 -8.54
C ASN A 265 -8.69 7.70 -7.71
N ALA A 266 -7.37 7.60 -7.52
CA ALA A 266 -6.78 6.54 -6.71
C ALA A 266 -7.20 6.64 -5.23
N MET A 267 -7.20 7.84 -4.66
CA MET A 267 -7.66 8.04 -3.28
C MET A 267 -9.17 7.80 -3.15
N THR A 268 -9.96 8.18 -4.16
CA THR A 268 -11.40 7.90 -4.22
C THR A 268 -11.65 6.39 -4.22
N LEU A 269 -10.90 5.61 -5.01
CA LEU A 269 -10.96 4.15 -4.96
C LEU A 269 -10.60 3.62 -3.58
N ASP A 270 -9.51 4.09 -2.97
CA ASP A 270 -9.03 3.61 -1.67
C ASP A 270 -10.08 3.81 -0.56
N ILE A 271 -10.70 4.98 -0.55
CA ILE A 271 -11.80 5.31 0.38
C ILE A 271 -13.00 4.41 0.13
N ALA A 272 -13.40 4.21 -1.15
CA ALA A 272 -14.57 3.42 -1.51
C ALA A 272 -14.41 1.92 -1.22
N MET A 273 -13.20 1.39 -1.32
CA MET A 273 -12.92 -0.02 -1.04
C MET A 273 -12.53 -0.29 0.43
N GLY A 274 -12.44 0.76 1.27
CA GLY A 274 -12.02 0.63 2.67
C GLY A 274 -10.59 0.11 2.81
N GLY A 275 -9.69 0.68 2.03
CA GLY A 275 -8.27 0.30 1.97
C GLY A 275 -7.50 0.55 3.26
N SER A 276 -6.19 0.37 3.20
CA SER A 276 -5.30 0.54 4.34
C SER A 276 -4.97 2.01 4.59
N THR A 277 -4.85 2.44 5.85
CA THR A 277 -4.35 3.79 6.18
C THR A 277 -2.91 4.02 5.70
N ASN A 278 -2.13 2.95 5.50
CA ASN A 278 -0.77 3.03 4.96
C ASN A 278 -0.73 3.54 3.50
N THR A 279 -1.79 3.35 2.73
CA THR A 279 -1.90 3.87 1.36
C THR A 279 -1.80 5.39 1.32
N ILE A 280 -2.31 6.08 2.35
CA ILE A 280 -2.17 7.53 2.51
C ILE A 280 -0.69 7.92 2.50
N LEU A 281 0.15 7.28 3.34
CA LEU A 281 1.60 7.52 3.33
C LEU A 281 2.21 7.29 1.95
N HIS A 282 1.77 6.26 1.25
CA HIS A 282 2.36 5.85 -0.02
C HIS A 282 1.92 6.74 -1.19
N LEU A 283 0.65 7.19 -1.21
CA LEU A 283 0.18 8.15 -2.20
C LEU A 283 0.82 9.53 -2.00
N LEU A 284 0.96 10.01 -0.76
CA LEU A 284 1.68 11.25 -0.45
C LEU A 284 3.13 11.18 -0.90
N ALA A 285 3.81 10.05 -0.65
CA ALA A 285 5.18 9.81 -1.11
C ALA A 285 5.28 9.82 -2.64
N ALA A 286 4.37 9.13 -3.32
CA ALA A 286 4.31 9.08 -4.77
C ALA A 286 4.00 10.47 -5.38
N ALA A 287 3.07 11.23 -4.78
CA ALA A 287 2.73 12.57 -5.21
C ALA A 287 3.93 13.52 -5.11
N GLN A 288 4.73 13.43 -4.03
CA GLN A 288 5.96 14.19 -3.90
C GLN A 288 6.96 13.86 -5.02
N GLU A 289 7.11 12.60 -5.40
CA GLU A 289 8.01 12.19 -6.49
C GLU A 289 7.46 12.59 -7.87
N ALA A 290 6.15 12.62 -8.03
CA ALA A 290 5.48 13.09 -9.24
C ALA A 290 5.46 14.63 -9.37
N GLU A 291 5.83 15.36 -8.31
CA GLU A 291 5.70 16.83 -8.20
C GLU A 291 4.23 17.29 -8.31
N VAL A 292 3.30 16.47 -7.80
CA VAL A 292 1.87 16.74 -7.76
C VAL A 292 1.50 17.28 -6.37
N PRO A 293 0.79 18.42 -6.26
CA PRO A 293 0.46 19.04 -4.97
C PRO A 293 -0.74 18.35 -4.27
N PHE A 294 -0.74 17.01 -4.23
CA PHE A 294 -1.73 16.20 -3.54
C PHE A 294 -1.35 16.03 -2.06
N GLY A 295 -2.27 16.33 -1.14
CA GLY A 295 -1.98 16.36 0.29
C GLY A 295 -3.14 15.95 1.20
N MET A 296 -2.92 16.03 2.51
CA MET A 296 -3.89 15.63 3.53
C MET A 296 -5.25 16.33 3.40
N ARG A 297 -5.27 17.59 2.93
CA ARG A 297 -6.52 18.34 2.69
C ARG A 297 -7.36 17.76 1.55
N ASP A 298 -6.71 17.23 0.51
CA ASP A 298 -7.41 16.57 -0.60
C ASP A 298 -8.01 15.26 -0.14
N ILE A 299 -7.28 14.51 0.67
CA ILE A 299 -7.74 13.26 1.27
C ILE A 299 -8.96 13.51 2.16
N ASP A 300 -8.92 14.53 3.03
CA ASP A 300 -10.06 14.91 3.87
C ASP A 300 -11.28 15.31 3.02
N ARG A 301 -11.07 16.14 2.00
CA ARG A 301 -12.13 16.55 1.07
C ARG A 301 -12.79 15.35 0.37
N LEU A 302 -11.99 14.40 -0.11
CA LEU A 302 -12.49 13.20 -0.77
C LEU A 302 -13.23 12.28 0.23
N SER A 303 -12.70 12.09 1.43
CA SER A 303 -13.28 11.20 2.44
C SER A 303 -14.69 11.61 2.90
N LYS A 304 -15.04 12.89 2.78
CA LYS A 304 -16.38 13.43 3.12
C LYS A 304 -17.44 13.18 2.05
N ARG A 305 -17.06 12.85 0.82
CA ARG A 305 -17.98 12.72 -0.32
C ARG A 305 -18.03 11.35 -0.94
N VAL A 306 -17.02 10.52 -0.68
CA VAL A 306 -16.90 9.19 -1.28
C VAL A 306 -17.52 8.15 -0.33
N PRO A 307 -18.55 7.41 -0.76
CA PRO A 307 -19.14 6.35 0.05
C PRO A 307 -18.26 5.10 0.07
N GLN A 308 -18.47 4.22 1.06
CA GLN A 308 -17.85 2.91 1.07
C GLN A 308 -18.69 1.94 0.23
N LEU A 309 -18.18 1.54 -0.94
CA LEU A 309 -18.87 0.66 -1.89
C LEU A 309 -18.44 -0.80 -1.79
N CYS A 310 -17.27 -1.07 -1.18
CA CYS A 310 -16.74 -2.42 -1.04
C CYS A 310 -16.27 -2.65 0.40
N LYS A 311 -16.59 -3.82 0.96
CA LYS A 311 -16.15 -4.19 2.31
C LYS A 311 -15.58 -5.60 2.29
N VAL A 312 -14.29 -5.72 2.55
CA VAL A 312 -13.48 -6.93 2.40
C VAL A 312 -12.70 -7.18 3.69
N ALA A 313 -12.22 -8.39 3.90
CA ALA A 313 -11.33 -8.69 5.02
C ALA A 313 -10.16 -7.67 5.08
N PRO A 314 -9.79 -7.18 6.26
CA PRO A 314 -10.21 -7.58 7.60
C PRO A 314 -11.48 -6.88 8.12
N ASN A 315 -12.13 -6.01 7.32
CA ASN A 315 -13.34 -5.26 7.74
C ASN A 315 -14.61 -6.13 7.74
N THR A 316 -14.52 -7.32 7.18
CA THR A 316 -15.56 -8.36 7.21
C THR A 316 -14.90 -9.73 7.05
N GLN A 317 -15.55 -10.79 7.59
CA GLN A 317 -15.13 -12.18 7.34
C GLN A 317 -15.81 -12.78 6.10
N LYS A 318 -16.79 -12.08 5.49
CA LYS A 318 -17.60 -12.60 4.39
C LYS A 318 -16.85 -12.61 3.07
N TYR A 319 -16.10 -11.55 2.76
CA TYR A 319 -15.48 -11.33 1.46
C TYR A 319 -13.95 -11.15 1.57
N HIS A 320 -13.24 -11.73 0.60
CA HIS A 320 -11.79 -11.59 0.40
C HIS A 320 -11.50 -11.01 -0.98
N ILE A 321 -10.23 -10.83 -1.34
CA ILE A 321 -9.85 -10.23 -2.63
C ILE A 321 -10.34 -11.05 -3.83
N GLU A 322 -10.42 -12.37 -3.70
CA GLU A 322 -10.96 -13.29 -4.70
C GLU A 322 -12.45 -13.03 -5.00
N ASP A 323 -13.22 -12.55 -4.01
CA ASP A 323 -14.61 -12.17 -4.19
C ASP A 323 -14.74 -10.81 -4.88
N VAL A 324 -13.82 -9.88 -4.62
CA VAL A 324 -13.72 -8.62 -5.37
C VAL A 324 -13.46 -8.89 -6.84
N HIS A 325 -12.54 -9.83 -7.14
CA HIS A 325 -12.28 -10.24 -8.51
C HIS A 325 -13.55 -10.79 -9.19
N ARG A 326 -14.25 -11.71 -8.52
CA ARG A 326 -15.52 -12.27 -8.99
C ARG A 326 -16.59 -11.22 -9.25
N ALA A 327 -16.57 -10.11 -8.50
CA ALA A 327 -17.52 -9.00 -8.65
C ALA A 327 -17.15 -8.00 -9.77
N GLY A 328 -16.07 -8.28 -10.54
CA GLY A 328 -15.58 -7.43 -11.64
C GLY A 328 -14.33 -6.63 -11.29
N GLY A 329 -13.70 -6.91 -10.15
CA GLY A 329 -12.43 -6.32 -9.75
C GLY A 329 -12.48 -4.80 -9.57
N ILE A 330 -11.34 -4.18 -9.74
CA ILE A 330 -11.17 -2.73 -9.55
C ILE A 330 -11.94 -1.94 -10.59
N MET A 331 -12.03 -2.43 -11.83
CA MET A 331 -12.79 -1.74 -12.89
C MET A 331 -14.28 -1.63 -12.57
N ALA A 332 -14.86 -2.60 -11.87
CA ALA A 332 -16.26 -2.52 -11.42
C ALA A 332 -16.45 -1.46 -10.31
N ILE A 333 -15.53 -1.36 -9.35
CA ILE A 333 -15.59 -0.30 -8.31
C ILE A 333 -15.43 1.08 -8.97
N LEU A 334 -14.46 1.23 -9.89
CA LEU A 334 -14.27 2.48 -10.64
C LEU A 334 -15.48 2.80 -11.51
N GLY A 335 -16.15 1.79 -12.07
CA GLY A 335 -17.41 1.94 -12.82
C GLY A 335 -18.52 2.52 -11.96
N GLU A 336 -18.73 1.99 -10.74
CA GLU A 336 -19.73 2.53 -9.80
C GLU A 336 -19.39 3.97 -9.38
N LEU A 337 -18.13 4.25 -9.09
CA LEU A 337 -17.68 5.61 -8.75
C LEU A 337 -17.85 6.59 -9.92
N ALA A 338 -17.61 6.15 -11.16
CA ALA A 338 -17.83 6.96 -12.37
C ALA A 338 -19.31 7.26 -12.59
N ARG A 339 -20.20 6.27 -12.41
CA ARG A 339 -21.66 6.46 -12.44
C ARG A 339 -22.13 7.45 -11.36
N GLY A 340 -21.47 7.45 -10.21
CA GLY A 340 -21.69 8.42 -9.13
C GLY A 340 -21.10 9.81 -9.38
N GLY A 341 -20.39 10.04 -10.48
CA GLY A 341 -19.74 11.34 -10.79
C GLY A 341 -18.58 11.69 -9.86
N LEU A 342 -17.91 10.67 -9.31
CA LEU A 342 -16.83 10.85 -8.33
C LEU A 342 -15.43 10.75 -8.92
N LEU A 343 -15.29 10.40 -10.21
CA LEU A 343 -14.01 10.25 -10.90
C LEU A 343 -13.84 11.21 -12.06
N ASP A 344 -12.62 11.59 -12.34
CA ASP A 344 -12.22 12.12 -13.63
C ASP A 344 -11.85 10.95 -14.56
N THR A 345 -12.78 10.59 -15.44
CA THR A 345 -12.61 9.49 -16.38
C THR A 345 -11.78 9.85 -17.62
N SER A 346 -11.36 11.10 -17.77
CA SER A 346 -10.56 11.59 -18.91
C SER A 346 -9.05 11.28 -18.76
N VAL A 347 -8.59 10.91 -17.57
CA VAL A 347 -7.18 10.60 -17.30
C VAL A 347 -6.68 9.43 -18.16
N PRO A 348 -5.44 9.50 -18.71
CA PRO A 348 -4.89 8.42 -19.51
C PRO A 348 -4.50 7.21 -18.67
N THR A 349 -4.36 6.04 -19.33
CA THR A 349 -3.81 4.83 -18.72
C THR A 349 -2.77 4.19 -19.65
N VAL A 350 -1.94 3.27 -19.12
CA VAL A 350 -0.96 2.52 -19.93
C VAL A 350 -1.61 1.63 -20.99
N HIS A 351 -2.88 1.24 -20.82
CA HIS A 351 -3.56 0.25 -21.65
C HIS A 351 -4.78 0.80 -22.42
N ALA A 352 -5.23 2.01 -22.13
CA ALA A 352 -6.35 2.67 -22.80
C ALA A 352 -6.08 4.18 -22.95
N LYS A 353 -6.81 4.83 -23.87
CA LYS A 353 -6.66 6.28 -24.07
C LYS A 353 -7.09 7.08 -22.86
N THR A 354 -8.15 6.62 -22.18
CA THR A 354 -8.71 7.23 -20.97
C THR A 354 -9.18 6.14 -20.01
N LEU A 355 -9.32 6.50 -18.74
CA LEU A 355 -9.92 5.64 -17.72
C LEU A 355 -11.38 5.29 -18.09
N GLY A 356 -12.14 6.23 -18.67
CA GLY A 356 -13.50 5.97 -19.15
C GLY A 356 -13.55 4.85 -20.18
N ALA A 357 -12.66 4.87 -21.18
CA ALA A 357 -12.55 3.79 -22.17
C ALA A 357 -12.11 2.45 -21.56
N ALA A 358 -11.29 2.50 -20.49
CA ALA A 358 -10.94 1.30 -19.75
C ALA A 358 -12.14 0.71 -19.01
N ILE A 359 -12.94 1.56 -18.33
CA ILE A 359 -14.17 1.16 -17.62
C ILE A 359 -15.18 0.57 -18.59
N GLU A 360 -15.47 1.24 -19.73
CA GLU A 360 -16.39 0.71 -20.75
C GLU A 360 -16.02 -0.70 -21.21
N LYS A 361 -14.74 -0.98 -21.33
CA LYS A 361 -14.23 -2.28 -21.78
C LYS A 361 -14.24 -3.35 -20.69
N TRP A 362 -13.95 -2.99 -19.43
CA TRP A 362 -13.61 -3.94 -18.38
C TRP A 362 -14.61 -4.01 -17.21
N ASP A 363 -15.53 -3.07 -17.07
CA ASP A 363 -16.61 -3.18 -16.08
C ASP A 363 -17.59 -4.25 -16.54
N VAL A 364 -17.72 -5.32 -15.77
CA VAL A 364 -18.57 -6.48 -16.06
C VAL A 364 -20.06 -6.16 -16.23
N THR A 365 -20.49 -4.96 -15.81
CA THR A 365 -21.86 -4.48 -16.00
C THR A 365 -22.05 -3.73 -17.34
N LEU A 366 -20.97 -3.36 -18.00
CA LEU A 366 -20.96 -2.64 -19.27
C LEU A 366 -20.38 -3.48 -20.42
N ALA A 367 -19.43 -4.36 -20.11
CA ALA A 367 -18.73 -5.13 -21.10
C ALA A 367 -19.62 -6.20 -21.76
N ASP A 368 -19.71 -6.17 -23.10
CA ASP A 368 -20.38 -7.22 -23.90
C ASP A 368 -19.45 -8.38 -24.24
N ASP A 369 -18.15 -8.29 -23.91
CA ASP A 369 -17.13 -9.30 -24.26
C ASP A 369 -17.14 -10.45 -23.24
N GLU A 370 -17.54 -11.65 -23.69
CA GLU A 370 -17.52 -12.87 -22.88
C GLU A 370 -16.12 -13.23 -22.36
N ALA A 371 -15.06 -12.77 -23.02
CA ALA A 371 -13.68 -12.96 -22.53
C ALA A 371 -13.44 -12.17 -21.25
N VAL A 372 -14.01 -10.97 -21.11
CA VAL A 372 -13.96 -10.16 -19.88
C VAL A 372 -14.74 -10.85 -18.75
N HIS A 373 -15.94 -11.34 -19.04
CA HIS A 373 -16.73 -12.08 -18.06
C HIS A 373 -16.02 -13.37 -17.61
N THR A 374 -15.41 -14.09 -18.55
CA THR A 374 -14.63 -15.30 -18.23
C THR A 374 -13.41 -14.99 -17.37
N PHE A 375 -12.70 -13.89 -17.65
CA PHE A 375 -11.55 -13.43 -16.87
C PHE A 375 -11.94 -13.16 -15.41
N PHE A 376 -13.01 -12.45 -15.15
CA PHE A 376 -13.46 -12.15 -13.79
C PHE A 376 -14.12 -13.34 -13.07
N LYS A 377 -14.37 -14.46 -13.75
CA LYS A 377 -14.74 -15.73 -13.10
C LYS A 377 -13.54 -16.51 -12.54
N ALA A 378 -12.29 -16.04 -12.72
CA ALA A 378 -11.13 -16.70 -12.13
C ALA A 378 -11.29 -16.82 -10.60
N GLY A 379 -11.17 -18.03 -10.06
CA GLY A 379 -11.47 -18.33 -8.67
C GLY A 379 -10.39 -19.17 -7.99
N PRO A 380 -10.47 -19.37 -6.66
CA PRO A 380 -9.52 -20.17 -5.91
C PRO A 380 -9.70 -21.67 -6.15
N ALA A 381 -8.59 -22.41 -6.20
CA ALA A 381 -8.62 -23.88 -6.22
C ALA A 381 -8.76 -24.49 -4.83
N GLY A 382 -8.38 -23.77 -3.78
CA GLY A 382 -8.35 -24.26 -2.39
C GLY A 382 -7.26 -25.29 -2.13
N ILE A 383 -6.19 -25.28 -2.94
CA ILE A 383 -5.04 -26.22 -2.84
C ILE A 383 -3.80 -25.43 -2.42
N PRO A 384 -3.17 -25.74 -1.28
CA PRO A 384 -1.94 -25.09 -0.87
C PRO A 384 -0.82 -25.25 -1.89
N THR A 385 -0.21 -24.13 -2.33
CA THR A 385 0.87 -24.13 -3.32
C THR A 385 1.67 -22.84 -3.32
N GLN A 386 2.96 -22.92 -3.66
CA GLN A 386 3.84 -21.77 -3.91
C GLN A 386 4.10 -21.54 -5.41
N VAL A 387 3.42 -22.29 -6.28
CA VAL A 387 3.64 -22.25 -7.73
C VAL A 387 2.68 -21.28 -8.38
N ALA A 388 3.23 -20.26 -9.06
CA ALA A 388 2.44 -19.33 -9.87
C ALA A 388 1.69 -20.06 -10.99
N PHE A 389 0.50 -19.57 -11.35
CA PHE A 389 -0.29 -20.02 -12.50
C PHE A 389 -0.64 -21.52 -12.51
N SER A 390 -0.60 -22.17 -11.35
CA SER A 390 -0.72 -23.63 -11.21
C SER A 390 -2.16 -24.16 -11.29
N GLN A 391 -3.17 -23.27 -11.38
CA GLN A 391 -4.58 -23.66 -11.42
C GLN A 391 -5.39 -22.75 -12.36
N ALA A 392 -6.58 -23.22 -12.80
CA ALA A 392 -7.46 -22.51 -13.71
C ALA A 392 -8.94 -22.62 -13.28
N THR A 393 -9.18 -22.74 -11.98
CA THR A 393 -10.52 -22.87 -11.41
C THR A 393 -11.33 -21.60 -11.64
N ARG A 394 -12.61 -21.75 -11.95
CA ARG A 394 -13.50 -20.63 -12.21
C ARG A 394 -14.76 -20.71 -11.36
N TRP A 395 -15.23 -19.56 -10.94
CA TRP A 395 -16.56 -19.42 -10.35
C TRP A 395 -17.63 -19.77 -11.40
N PRO A 396 -18.76 -20.37 -11.00
CA PRO A 396 -19.86 -20.68 -11.92
C PRO A 396 -20.53 -19.43 -12.48
N SER A 397 -20.52 -18.33 -11.71
CA SER A 397 -21.11 -17.05 -12.09
C SER A 397 -20.31 -15.88 -11.48
N LEU A 398 -20.43 -14.70 -12.10
CA LEU A 398 -20.00 -13.43 -11.50
C LEU A 398 -20.89 -13.07 -10.31
N ASP A 399 -20.41 -12.21 -9.42
CA ASP A 399 -21.19 -11.51 -8.42
C ASP A 399 -21.51 -10.11 -8.98
N THR A 400 -22.68 -9.98 -9.58
CA THR A 400 -23.18 -8.71 -10.15
C THR A 400 -24.25 -8.06 -9.28
N ASP A 401 -24.49 -8.59 -8.08
CA ASP A 401 -25.41 -8.01 -7.11
C ASP A 401 -24.82 -6.73 -6.51
N ARG A 402 -25.34 -5.59 -6.94
CA ARG A 402 -24.90 -4.27 -6.47
C ARG A 402 -25.64 -3.78 -5.24
N ALA A 403 -26.67 -4.51 -4.80
CA ALA A 403 -27.41 -4.19 -3.58
C ALA A 403 -26.81 -4.90 -2.33
N GLU A 404 -26.51 -6.20 -2.43
CA GLU A 404 -26.07 -7.01 -1.29
C GLU A 404 -24.73 -7.72 -1.51
N GLY A 405 -24.16 -7.63 -2.71
CA GLY A 405 -22.91 -8.28 -3.09
C GLY A 405 -21.66 -7.68 -2.48
N CYS A 406 -20.50 -8.14 -2.97
CA CYS A 406 -19.19 -7.69 -2.55
C CYS A 406 -18.91 -6.22 -2.92
N ILE A 407 -19.30 -5.82 -4.14
CA ILE A 407 -19.24 -4.43 -4.62
C ILE A 407 -20.67 -3.93 -4.72
N ARG A 408 -20.96 -2.81 -4.07
CA ARG A 408 -22.28 -2.17 -4.04
C ARG A 408 -22.32 -0.91 -4.89
N ASP A 409 -23.52 -0.52 -5.31
CA ASP A 409 -23.76 0.76 -5.96
C ASP A 409 -23.86 1.91 -4.94
N MET A 410 -24.06 3.14 -5.46
CA MET A 410 -24.15 4.35 -4.64
C MET A 410 -25.33 4.36 -3.68
N GLU A 411 -26.47 3.71 -4.05
CA GLU A 411 -27.70 3.66 -3.25
C GLU A 411 -27.55 2.69 -2.06
N HIS A 412 -26.84 1.56 -2.29
CA HIS A 412 -26.69 0.48 -1.32
C HIS A 412 -25.31 0.49 -0.63
N ALA A 413 -24.58 1.60 -0.69
CA ALA A 413 -23.27 1.74 -0.06
C ALA A 413 -23.29 1.30 1.42
N PHE A 414 -22.19 0.68 1.88
CA PHE A 414 -22.01 0.27 3.30
C PHE A 414 -22.06 1.47 4.26
N SER A 415 -21.57 2.62 3.82
CA SER A 415 -21.67 3.90 4.52
C SER A 415 -21.66 5.04 3.50
N LYS A 416 -22.31 6.16 3.86
CA LYS A 416 -22.36 7.37 3.00
C LYS A 416 -21.04 8.13 2.99
N GLU A 417 -20.29 8.07 4.08
CA GLU A 417 -18.94 8.56 4.18
C GLU A 417 -17.98 7.37 4.12
N GLY A 418 -16.81 7.58 3.51
CA GLY A 418 -15.87 6.51 3.22
C GLY A 418 -15.22 5.87 4.45
N GLY A 419 -14.46 4.81 4.19
CA GLY A 419 -13.82 4.01 5.23
C GLY A 419 -12.59 4.65 5.90
N LEU A 420 -12.23 5.88 5.53
CA LEU A 420 -11.06 6.62 6.06
C LEU A 420 -11.46 8.06 6.40
N ALA A 421 -10.85 8.64 7.43
CA ALA A 421 -11.01 10.03 7.79
C ALA A 421 -9.69 10.66 8.24
N VAL A 422 -9.53 11.95 7.96
CA VAL A 422 -8.46 12.78 8.50
C VAL A 422 -9.02 13.64 9.62
N LEU A 423 -8.35 13.63 10.78
CA LEU A 423 -8.70 14.49 11.91
C LEU A 423 -7.59 15.53 12.11
N HIS A 424 -7.99 16.74 12.52
CA HIS A 424 -7.09 17.83 12.86
C HIS A 424 -7.40 18.37 14.25
N GLY A 425 -6.41 18.96 14.90
CA GLY A 425 -6.59 19.58 16.21
C GLY A 425 -5.25 19.95 16.85
N ASN A 426 -5.27 20.41 18.08
CA ASN A 426 -4.05 20.87 18.74
C ASN A 426 -3.03 19.76 19.00
N ILE A 427 -3.45 18.49 18.99
CA ILE A 427 -2.55 17.33 19.16
C ILE A 427 -1.96 16.84 17.83
N ALA A 428 -2.62 17.14 16.70
CA ALA A 428 -2.19 16.75 15.35
C ALA A 428 -2.54 17.87 14.36
N VAL A 429 -1.77 18.96 14.39
CA VAL A 429 -2.03 20.17 13.59
C VAL A 429 -1.91 19.94 12.10
N ASP A 430 -1.01 19.02 11.68
CA ASP A 430 -0.83 18.63 10.28
C ASP A 430 -1.69 17.40 9.90
N GLY A 431 -2.53 16.94 10.84
CA GLY A 431 -3.49 15.86 10.67
C GLY A 431 -3.04 14.51 11.24
N CYS A 432 -4.03 13.65 11.39
CA CYS A 432 -3.88 12.23 11.70
C CYS A 432 -4.97 11.44 10.98
N VAL A 433 -4.85 10.12 10.93
CA VAL A 433 -5.72 9.27 10.10
C VAL A 433 -6.42 8.22 10.94
N VAL A 434 -7.70 8.02 10.70
CA VAL A 434 -8.51 6.96 11.29
C VAL A 434 -9.20 6.13 10.20
N LYS A 435 -9.19 4.80 10.37
CA LYS A 435 -9.93 3.88 9.52
C LYS A 435 -11.36 3.73 10.08
N THR A 436 -12.27 4.58 9.60
CA THR A 436 -13.65 4.65 10.10
C THR A 436 -14.46 3.40 9.81
N ALA A 437 -14.13 2.67 8.73
CA ALA A 437 -14.78 1.40 8.38
C ALA A 437 -14.71 0.32 9.49
N GLY A 438 -13.75 0.44 10.40
CA GLY A 438 -13.55 -0.49 11.53
C GLY A 438 -14.00 0.06 12.89
N VAL A 439 -14.58 1.27 12.96
CA VAL A 439 -15.00 1.93 14.20
C VAL A 439 -16.49 1.73 14.42
N ASP A 440 -16.86 1.36 15.64
CA ASP A 440 -18.28 1.29 16.03
C ASP A 440 -18.86 2.71 16.17
N GLU A 441 -20.06 2.94 15.63
CA GLU A 441 -20.69 4.25 15.62
C GLU A 441 -20.85 4.88 17.02
N SER A 442 -21.01 4.04 18.06
CA SER A 442 -21.15 4.49 19.46
C SER A 442 -19.94 5.21 20.00
N ILE A 443 -18.75 5.06 19.36
CA ILE A 443 -17.50 5.71 19.77
C ILE A 443 -16.94 6.63 18.67
N HIS A 444 -17.74 7.08 17.71
CA HIS A 444 -17.35 8.10 16.75
C HIS A 444 -17.06 9.45 17.42
N VAL A 445 -17.69 9.72 18.55
CA VAL A 445 -17.33 10.82 19.47
C VAL A 445 -16.87 10.17 20.77
N PHE A 446 -15.61 10.38 21.11
CA PHE A 446 -14.98 9.75 22.26
C PHE A 446 -14.18 10.77 23.07
N GLU A 447 -14.31 10.73 24.38
CA GLU A 447 -13.50 11.55 25.28
C GLU A 447 -12.99 10.69 26.43
N GLY A 448 -11.68 10.64 26.60
CA GLY A 448 -11.04 9.74 27.54
C GLY A 448 -9.79 10.29 28.19
N ASN A 449 -9.29 9.59 29.20
CA ASN A 449 -8.04 9.92 29.86
C ASN A 449 -6.87 9.29 29.10
N ALA A 450 -5.82 10.07 28.88
CA ALA A 450 -4.60 9.57 28.26
C ALA A 450 -3.89 8.53 29.15
N ARG A 451 -3.50 7.42 28.55
CA ARG A 451 -2.55 6.46 29.10
C ARG A 451 -1.34 6.42 28.17
N VAL A 452 -0.21 6.99 28.60
CA VAL A 452 0.93 7.29 27.72
C VAL A 452 1.98 6.20 27.75
N TYR A 453 2.40 5.73 26.58
CA TYR A 453 3.49 4.79 26.40
C TYR A 453 4.48 5.32 25.36
N GLU A 454 5.78 5.08 25.57
CA GLU A 454 6.84 5.57 24.70
C GLU A 454 7.39 4.49 23.74
N SER A 455 6.69 3.36 23.63
CA SER A 455 6.92 2.30 22.64
C SER A 455 5.73 1.37 22.54
N GLN A 456 5.63 0.64 21.40
CA GLN A 456 4.68 -0.45 21.23
C GLN A 456 4.78 -1.49 22.34
N ASP A 457 6.00 -1.90 22.68
CA ASP A 457 6.23 -2.95 23.69
C ASP A 457 5.74 -2.54 25.08
N ALA A 458 5.94 -1.26 25.45
CA ALA A 458 5.41 -0.73 26.71
C ALA A 458 3.87 -0.72 26.69
N ALA A 459 3.25 -0.29 25.59
CA ALA A 459 1.80 -0.30 25.44
C ALA A 459 1.22 -1.72 25.50
N VAL A 460 1.84 -2.70 24.82
CA VAL A 460 1.43 -4.10 24.88
C VAL A 460 1.52 -4.64 26.31
N LYS A 461 2.59 -4.33 27.02
CA LYS A 461 2.74 -4.70 28.44
C LYS A 461 1.64 -4.12 29.32
N GLY A 462 1.35 -2.81 29.15
CA GLY A 462 0.31 -2.12 29.92
C GLY A 462 -1.09 -2.66 29.63
N ILE A 463 -1.42 -2.96 28.36
CA ILE A 463 -2.70 -3.56 27.98
C ILE A 463 -2.85 -4.96 28.59
N LEU A 464 -1.86 -5.82 28.44
CA LEU A 464 -1.91 -7.19 28.98
C LEU A 464 -1.87 -7.21 30.51
N GLY A 465 -1.19 -6.23 31.13
CA GLY A 465 -1.08 -6.06 32.58
C GLY A 465 -2.28 -5.34 33.24
N ASP A 466 -3.38 -5.12 32.49
CA ASP A 466 -4.60 -4.46 32.97
C ASP A 466 -4.40 -3.00 33.48
N GLU A 467 -3.34 -2.33 33.00
CA GLU A 467 -3.12 -0.89 33.27
C GLU A 467 -4.11 -0.01 32.50
N VAL A 468 -4.57 -0.47 31.33
CA VAL A 468 -5.53 0.22 30.46
C VAL A 468 -6.94 -0.17 30.88
N GLN A 469 -7.78 0.83 31.11
CA GLN A 469 -9.16 0.65 31.55
C GLN A 469 -10.15 1.20 30.51
N ALA A 470 -11.41 0.78 30.63
CA ALA A 470 -12.49 1.32 29.80
C ALA A 470 -12.56 2.87 29.95
N GLY A 471 -12.62 3.57 28.83
CA GLY A 471 -12.61 5.04 28.79
C GLY A 471 -11.23 5.65 28.61
N ASP A 472 -10.15 4.86 28.51
CA ASP A 472 -8.82 5.40 28.26
C ASP A 472 -8.57 5.68 26.77
N VAL A 473 -7.72 6.67 26.49
CA VAL A 473 -7.03 6.90 25.22
C VAL A 473 -5.58 6.43 25.38
N VAL A 474 -5.26 5.30 24.78
CA VAL A 474 -3.89 4.76 24.78
C VAL A 474 -3.04 5.56 23.80
N VAL A 475 -2.08 6.34 24.31
CA VAL A 475 -1.18 7.17 23.51
C VAL A 475 0.17 6.46 23.38
N ILE A 476 0.53 6.08 22.15
CA ILE A 476 1.83 5.45 21.82
C ILE A 476 2.63 6.46 21.00
N ARG A 477 3.67 7.03 21.60
CA ARG A 477 4.47 8.11 20.98
C ARG A 477 5.93 7.69 20.76
N TYR A 478 6.65 8.47 19.96
CA TYR A 478 8.01 8.17 19.50
C TYR A 478 8.12 6.89 18.66
N GLU A 479 7.05 6.54 17.96
CA GLU A 479 7.01 5.45 16.99
C GLU A 479 6.85 5.96 15.53
N GLY A 480 7.01 7.26 15.33
CA GLY A 480 6.97 7.92 14.02
C GLY A 480 8.21 7.66 13.15
N PRO A 481 8.29 8.31 11.97
CA PRO A 481 9.39 8.15 11.02
C PRO A 481 10.77 8.38 11.63
N LYS A 482 10.95 9.46 12.42
CA LYS A 482 12.20 9.78 13.12
C LYS A 482 12.31 9.08 14.47
N GLY A 483 11.26 9.14 15.24
CA GLY A 483 11.24 8.68 16.63
C GLY A 483 11.32 7.17 16.77
N GLY A 484 10.74 6.41 15.84
CA GLY A 484 10.74 4.96 15.82
C GLY A 484 12.14 4.33 15.89
N PRO A 485 13.08 4.64 15.01
CA PRO A 485 12.90 5.14 13.66
C PRO A 485 12.29 4.10 12.72
N GLY A 486 11.74 4.56 11.60
CA GLY A 486 11.17 3.67 10.60
C GLY A 486 9.65 3.47 10.73
N MET A 487 9.00 4.18 11.67
CA MET A 487 7.54 4.23 11.78
C MET A 487 6.92 2.81 11.74
N GLN A 488 7.29 1.95 12.70
CA GLN A 488 6.85 0.56 12.72
C GLN A 488 5.32 0.44 12.65
N GLU A 489 4.86 -0.56 11.92
CA GLU A 489 3.45 -0.89 11.82
C GLU A 489 3.03 -1.71 13.04
N MET A 490 2.00 -1.25 13.74
CA MET A 490 1.52 -1.87 14.97
C MET A 490 0.19 -2.57 14.75
N LEU A 491 0.09 -3.82 15.21
CA LEU A 491 -1.14 -4.61 15.21
C LEU A 491 -1.46 -5.16 16.60
N TYR A 492 -0.45 -5.53 17.35
CA TYR A 492 -0.62 -6.16 18.68
C TYR A 492 -1.39 -5.29 19.69
N PRO A 493 -1.13 -3.97 19.83
CA PRO A 493 -1.92 -3.12 20.75
C PRO A 493 -3.42 -3.17 20.47
N THR A 494 -3.81 -3.12 19.18
CA THR A 494 -5.22 -3.14 18.76
C THR A 494 -5.84 -4.51 18.98
N SER A 495 -5.11 -5.58 18.65
CA SER A 495 -5.56 -6.97 18.83
C SER A 495 -5.76 -7.30 20.31
N TYR A 496 -4.86 -6.88 21.17
CA TYR A 496 -4.95 -7.14 22.62
C TYR A 496 -6.04 -6.31 23.31
N LEU A 497 -6.28 -5.07 22.90
CA LEU A 497 -7.46 -4.32 23.37
C LEU A 497 -8.75 -5.07 23.01
N LYS A 498 -8.82 -5.61 21.78
CA LYS A 498 -9.97 -6.41 21.34
C LYS A 498 -10.12 -7.70 22.15
N SER A 499 -9.06 -8.45 22.40
CA SER A 499 -9.08 -9.68 23.19
C SER A 499 -9.47 -9.45 24.66
N LYS A 500 -9.11 -8.28 25.22
CA LYS A 500 -9.52 -7.83 26.56
C LYS A 500 -10.96 -7.28 26.62
N GLY A 501 -11.71 -7.25 25.51
CA GLY A 501 -13.04 -6.68 25.45
C GLY A 501 -13.10 -5.15 25.44
N LEU A 502 -11.96 -4.47 25.33
CA LEU A 502 -11.83 -3.01 25.39
C LEU A 502 -11.94 -2.34 24.01
N GLY A 503 -12.03 -3.08 22.92
CA GLY A 503 -11.99 -2.57 21.56
C GLY A 503 -13.09 -1.56 21.18
N LYS A 504 -14.19 -1.51 21.94
CA LYS A 504 -15.29 -0.52 21.80
C LYS A 504 -15.34 0.47 22.97
N GLN A 505 -14.37 0.45 23.87
CA GLN A 505 -14.37 1.22 25.11
C GLN A 505 -13.13 2.06 25.27
N CYS A 506 -12.13 1.90 24.41
CA CYS A 506 -10.87 2.64 24.41
C CYS A 506 -10.58 3.19 23.01
N ALA A 507 -9.76 4.25 22.97
CA ALA A 507 -9.14 4.74 21.75
C ALA A 507 -7.63 4.50 21.78
N LEU A 508 -7.01 4.38 20.59
CA LEU A 508 -5.57 4.37 20.41
C LEU A 508 -5.15 5.59 19.58
N LEU A 509 -4.08 6.26 19.98
CA LEU A 509 -3.48 7.38 19.28
C LEU A 509 -1.97 7.18 19.16
N THR A 510 -1.40 7.37 17.97
CA THR A 510 0.05 7.24 17.76
C THR A 510 0.58 8.17 16.67
N ASP A 511 1.84 8.58 16.81
CA ASP A 511 2.65 9.20 15.76
C ASP A 511 3.28 8.13 14.81
N GLY A 512 3.16 6.85 15.18
CA GLY A 512 3.44 5.71 14.31
C GLY A 512 2.25 5.38 13.39
N ARG A 513 2.13 4.12 13.01
CA ARG A 513 1.04 3.63 12.15
C ARG A 513 0.48 2.31 12.65
N PHE A 514 -0.78 2.07 12.33
CA PHE A 514 -1.43 0.79 12.60
C PHE A 514 -1.53 -0.04 11.32
N SER A 515 -1.52 -1.36 11.48
CA SER A 515 -1.72 -2.31 10.39
C SER A 515 -3.09 -2.11 9.72
N GLY A 516 -3.16 -2.43 8.42
CA GLY A 516 -4.43 -2.52 7.70
C GLY A 516 -5.44 -3.49 8.32
N GLY A 517 -4.95 -4.46 9.13
CA GLY A 517 -5.76 -5.40 9.92
C GLY A 517 -6.37 -4.84 11.20
N THR A 518 -6.08 -3.58 11.53
CA THR A 518 -6.58 -2.94 12.75
C THR A 518 -8.08 -2.66 12.70
N SER A 519 -8.74 -2.89 13.83
CA SER A 519 -10.15 -2.52 14.09
C SER A 519 -10.27 -1.75 15.40
N GLY A 520 -11.41 -1.05 15.59
CA GLY A 520 -11.62 -0.15 16.72
C GLY A 520 -11.14 1.29 16.46
N LEU A 521 -11.30 2.18 17.43
CA LEU A 521 -10.94 3.59 17.32
C LEU A 521 -9.42 3.76 17.42
N SER A 522 -8.73 3.52 16.30
CA SER A 522 -7.28 3.57 16.20
C SER A 522 -6.86 4.69 15.24
N ILE A 523 -6.16 5.68 15.77
CA ILE A 523 -5.76 6.91 15.09
C ILE A 523 -4.24 6.91 14.97
N GLY A 524 -3.75 6.82 13.75
CA GLY A 524 -2.32 6.83 13.43
C GLY A 524 -1.88 8.10 12.73
N HIS A 525 -0.58 8.17 12.44
CA HIS A 525 0.03 9.24 11.64
C HIS A 525 -0.10 10.63 12.28
N ALA A 526 -0.23 10.72 13.61
CA ALA A 526 -0.32 12.03 14.28
C ALA A 526 0.88 12.89 13.89
N SER A 527 0.60 14.00 13.22
CA SER A 527 1.61 14.88 12.64
C SER A 527 1.50 16.31 13.15
N PRO A 528 2.64 16.94 13.46
CA PRO A 528 4.02 16.38 13.48
C PRO A 528 4.19 15.29 14.54
N GLU A 529 5.11 14.33 14.29
CA GLU A 529 5.46 13.29 15.28
C GLU A 529 6.13 13.86 16.54
N ALA A 530 6.12 13.15 17.67
CA ALA A 530 6.73 13.58 18.92
C ALA A 530 8.22 13.95 18.74
N ALA A 531 9.00 13.13 18.03
CA ALA A 531 10.43 13.39 17.79
C ALA A 531 10.72 14.59 16.89
N ALA A 532 9.70 15.10 16.18
CA ALA A 532 9.77 16.34 15.38
C ALA A 532 9.11 17.55 16.09
N GLY A 533 8.87 17.48 17.39
CA GLY A 533 8.27 18.58 18.16
C GLY A 533 6.73 18.59 18.15
N GLY A 534 6.08 17.51 17.72
CA GLY A 534 4.63 17.40 17.69
C GLY A 534 4.00 17.36 19.08
N ALA A 535 2.77 17.92 19.19
CA ALA A 535 2.08 18.05 20.46
C ALA A 535 1.71 16.71 21.11
N ILE A 536 1.68 15.60 20.37
CA ILE A 536 1.55 14.25 20.95
C ILE A 536 2.68 13.97 21.96
N GLY A 537 3.87 14.57 21.79
CA GLY A 537 4.99 14.49 22.73
C GLY A 537 4.72 15.23 24.06
N LEU A 538 3.72 16.11 24.11
CA LEU A 538 3.36 16.91 25.29
C LEU A 538 2.29 16.25 26.18
N VAL A 539 1.65 15.17 25.69
CA VAL A 539 0.60 14.46 26.42
C VAL A 539 1.17 13.84 27.69
N ARG A 540 0.46 13.93 28.80
CA ARG A 540 0.78 13.30 30.09
C ARG A 540 -0.31 12.34 30.50
N ASP A 541 0.02 11.35 31.32
CA ASP A 541 -0.97 10.43 31.90
C ASP A 541 -2.09 11.21 32.61
N GLY A 542 -3.33 10.82 32.35
CA GLY A 542 -4.51 11.44 32.92
C GLY A 542 -5.01 12.69 32.18
N ASP A 543 -4.28 13.21 31.19
CA ASP A 543 -4.80 14.30 30.34
C ASP A 543 -6.06 13.86 29.61
N ARG A 544 -7.02 14.79 29.43
CA ARG A 544 -8.22 14.52 28.67
C ARG A 544 -7.98 14.72 27.18
N ILE A 545 -8.37 13.75 26.36
CA ILE A 545 -8.33 13.84 24.90
C ILE A 545 -9.75 13.65 24.39
N ARG A 546 -10.19 14.55 23.49
CA ARG A 546 -11.46 14.46 22.77
C ARG A 546 -11.20 14.12 21.31
N ILE A 547 -11.90 13.13 20.83
CA ILE A 547 -11.91 12.67 19.44
C ILE A 547 -13.33 12.81 18.91
N ASP A 548 -13.51 13.46 17.76
CA ASP A 548 -14.81 13.68 17.14
C ASP A 548 -14.68 13.42 15.64
N ILE A 549 -14.99 12.18 15.22
CA ILE A 549 -14.87 11.76 13.80
C ILE A 549 -15.83 12.56 12.91
N PRO A 550 -17.12 12.74 13.26
CA PRO A 550 -18.03 13.58 12.49
C PRO A 550 -17.55 15.02 12.30
N ALA A 551 -17.00 15.63 13.36
CA ALA A 551 -16.46 16.99 13.30
C ALA A 551 -15.04 17.06 12.72
N ARG A 552 -14.39 15.89 12.49
CA ARG A 552 -12.99 15.81 12.00
C ARG A 552 -11.98 16.46 12.93
N THR A 553 -12.18 16.34 14.26
CA THR A 553 -11.30 16.94 15.25
C THR A 553 -10.71 15.95 16.23
N ILE A 554 -9.51 16.29 16.73
CA ILE A 554 -8.84 15.59 17.82
C ILE A 554 -8.08 16.60 18.67
N ASP A 555 -8.46 16.73 19.94
CA ASP A 555 -7.95 17.77 20.81
C ASP A 555 -7.49 17.23 22.17
N LEU A 556 -6.34 17.70 22.59
CA LEU A 556 -5.84 17.62 23.96
C LEU A 556 -6.47 18.75 24.78
N LEU A 557 -7.29 18.40 25.77
CA LEU A 557 -8.05 19.36 26.59
C LEU A 557 -7.18 19.95 27.72
N VAL A 558 -6.08 20.56 27.32
CA VAL A 558 -5.10 21.22 28.17
C VAL A 558 -4.96 22.68 27.70
N SER A 559 -4.81 23.62 28.62
CA SER A 559 -4.70 25.04 28.27
C SER A 559 -3.45 25.35 27.44
N ASP A 560 -3.53 26.34 26.57
CA ASP A 560 -2.39 26.76 25.72
C ASP A 560 -1.17 27.18 26.58
N ALA A 561 -1.40 27.77 27.74
CA ALA A 561 -0.34 28.16 28.67
C ALA A 561 0.40 26.94 29.24
N GLU A 562 -0.33 25.88 29.59
CA GLU A 562 0.26 24.63 30.05
C GLU A 562 0.99 23.93 28.89
N LEU A 563 0.41 23.90 27.69
CA LEU A 563 1.07 23.33 26.48
C LEU A 563 2.38 24.08 26.18
N ALA A 564 2.40 25.40 26.28
CA ALA A 564 3.62 26.18 26.09
C ALA A 564 4.69 25.85 27.14
N THR A 565 4.30 25.64 28.41
CA THR A 565 5.21 25.22 29.49
C THR A 565 5.80 23.84 29.18
N ARG A 566 4.96 22.85 28.83
CA ARG A 566 5.39 21.49 28.47
C ARG A 566 6.30 21.49 27.25
N ARG A 567 6.03 22.36 26.26
CA ARG A 567 6.87 22.50 25.06
C ARG A 567 8.27 23.00 25.45
N ALA A 568 8.38 24.01 26.29
CA ALA A 568 9.69 24.48 26.76
C ALA A 568 10.47 23.41 27.53
N GLU A 569 9.78 22.55 28.30
CA GLU A 569 10.40 21.40 28.96
C GLU A 569 10.91 20.37 27.94
N GLN A 570 10.13 20.05 26.89
CA GLN A 570 10.54 19.10 25.85
C GLN A 570 11.68 19.67 24.97
N ASP A 571 11.65 20.98 24.68
CA ASP A 571 12.76 21.65 23.98
C ASP A 571 14.07 21.49 24.74
N ALA A 572 14.03 21.61 26.06
CA ALA A 572 15.19 21.41 26.92
C ALA A 572 15.65 19.95 27.00
N LYS A 573 14.71 18.97 26.93
CA LYS A 573 15.00 17.53 26.90
C LYS A 573 15.42 17.01 25.52
N GLY A 574 15.14 17.75 24.45
CA GLY A 574 15.47 17.40 23.07
C GLY A 574 14.53 16.37 22.42
N TRP A 575 13.25 16.37 22.79
CA TRP A 575 12.17 15.58 22.17
C TRP A 575 12.51 14.08 22.02
N LYS A 576 12.90 13.46 23.13
CA LYS A 576 13.30 12.05 23.21
C LYS A 576 12.42 11.33 24.23
N PRO A 577 12.27 9.99 24.08
CA PRO A 577 11.67 9.17 25.12
C PRO A 577 12.34 9.40 26.49
N GLU A 578 11.55 9.36 27.56
CA GLU A 578 12.05 9.54 28.93
C GLU A 578 12.94 8.38 29.36
N HIS A 579 12.59 7.17 28.91
CA HIS A 579 13.34 5.95 29.21
C HIS A 579 14.00 5.39 27.95
N ALA A 580 15.21 4.86 28.10
CA ALA A 580 15.89 4.14 27.03
C ALA A 580 15.08 2.91 26.60
N ARG A 581 14.82 2.80 25.31
CA ARG A 581 14.15 1.62 24.74
C ARG A 581 15.17 0.51 24.45
N PRO A 582 14.84 -0.76 24.69
CA PRO A 582 15.77 -1.89 24.47
C PRO A 582 15.94 -2.27 22.99
N ARG A 583 15.69 -1.33 22.04
CA ARG A 583 15.83 -1.58 20.60
C ARG A 583 17.18 -1.12 20.06
N LYS A 584 17.71 -1.89 19.11
CA LYS A 584 18.97 -1.57 18.42
C LYS A 584 18.71 -0.81 17.12
N VAL A 585 19.05 0.45 17.10
CA VAL A 585 18.94 1.29 15.89
C VAL A 585 20.22 1.15 15.06
N SER A 586 20.10 0.54 13.87
CA SER A 586 21.20 0.34 12.92
C SER A 586 21.59 1.63 12.19
N THR A 587 22.73 1.60 11.48
CA THR A 587 23.18 2.71 10.65
C THR A 587 22.15 3.06 9.55
N ALA A 588 21.53 2.05 8.93
CA ALA A 588 20.51 2.26 7.91
C ALA A 588 19.27 2.99 8.47
N LEU A 589 18.79 2.57 9.65
CA LEU A 589 17.66 3.24 10.31
C LEU A 589 18.00 4.66 10.75
N LYS A 590 19.22 4.92 11.20
CA LYS A 590 19.68 6.29 11.56
C LYS A 590 19.71 7.19 10.32
N ALA A 591 20.18 6.68 9.17
CA ALA A 591 20.20 7.42 7.92
C ALA A 591 18.77 7.77 7.45
N TYR A 592 17.84 6.82 7.54
CA TYR A 592 16.43 7.08 7.25
C TYR A 592 15.86 8.16 8.18
N ALA A 593 16.01 8.01 9.50
CA ALA A 593 15.45 8.94 10.48
C ALA A 593 15.98 10.38 10.31
N LEU A 594 17.24 10.52 9.91
CA LEU A 594 17.88 11.83 9.68
C LEU A 594 17.18 12.59 8.55
N LEU A 595 16.77 11.88 7.50
CA LEU A 595 16.24 12.46 6.27
C LEU A 595 14.69 12.43 6.19
N ALA A 596 14.01 11.64 7.04
CA ALA A 596 12.57 11.44 6.93
C ALA A 596 11.77 12.69 7.29
N THR A 597 10.69 12.94 6.55
CA THR A 597 9.62 13.88 6.89
C THR A 597 8.61 13.22 7.84
N SER A 598 7.68 14.01 8.41
CA SER A 598 6.53 13.46 9.15
C SER A 598 5.52 12.77 8.20
N ALA A 599 4.57 12.07 8.81
CA ALA A 599 3.61 11.23 8.09
C ALA A 599 2.66 12.01 7.16
N ASP A 600 2.30 13.24 7.49
CA ASP A 600 1.50 14.16 6.66
C ASP A 600 2.12 14.44 5.28
N LYS A 601 3.44 14.23 5.16
CA LYS A 601 4.22 14.33 3.92
C LYS A 601 4.64 12.97 3.35
N GLY A 602 4.06 11.88 3.85
CA GLY A 602 4.34 10.51 3.39
C GLY A 602 5.57 9.84 4.02
N ALA A 603 6.15 10.41 5.07
CA ALA A 603 7.36 9.86 5.74
C ALA A 603 8.48 9.55 4.74
N VAL A 604 8.70 10.44 3.80
CA VAL A 604 9.70 10.35 2.73
C VAL A 604 10.95 11.13 3.07
N ARG A 605 11.97 10.99 2.23
CA ARG A 605 13.17 11.82 2.30
C ARG A 605 12.82 13.29 2.08
N ASP A 606 13.27 14.15 2.99
CA ASP A 606 13.10 15.59 2.89
C ASP A 606 14.04 16.16 1.81
N LYS A 607 13.46 16.55 0.67
CA LYS A 607 14.22 17.10 -0.46
C LYS A 607 14.91 18.42 -0.10
N ALA A 608 14.33 19.22 0.80
CA ALA A 608 14.94 20.48 1.23
C ALA A 608 16.30 20.28 1.94
N LEU A 609 16.53 19.12 2.55
CA LEU A 609 17.83 18.77 3.11
C LEU A 609 18.88 18.39 2.03
N LEU A 610 18.42 18.13 0.80
CA LEU A 610 19.27 17.72 -0.32
C LEU A 610 19.56 18.89 -1.28
N ASP A 611 18.74 19.95 -1.28
CA ASP A 611 18.87 21.09 -2.21
C ASP A 611 20.16 21.92 -2.02
N GLY A 612 20.97 21.61 -1.04
CA GLY A 612 22.26 22.26 -0.78
C GLY A 612 23.49 21.40 -1.12
N VAL A 613 23.29 20.25 -1.78
CA VAL A 613 24.37 19.29 -2.11
C VAL A 613 24.75 19.38 -3.58
#